data_394a8d0f8a22b49259bdde62afbb1102
#
_entry.id   394a8d0f8a22b49259bdde62afbb1102
#
_cell.length_a   1.000
_cell.length_b   1.000
_cell.length_c   1.000
_cell.angle_alpha   90.00
_cell.angle_beta   90.00
_cell.angle_gamma   90.00
#
_symmetry.space_group_name_H-M   'P 1'
#
loop_
_entity.id
_entity.type
_entity.pdbx_description
1 polymer ?
#
loop_
_entity_poly.entity_id
_entity_poly.type
_entity_poly.pdbx_seq_one_letter_code
_entity_poly.pdbx_strand_id
1 'polypeptide(L)'
;MTYTDTVRKTFAITTPLYYVNDLPHIGSAYTTMAADAVARFERLRGKAVLMITGTDEHGQKIQRTAESNGLQPQEHCDKIAAGFDALWQKLNIQYDRFSRTTSPRHEAIVKEFFGRVWDKGDIYLGQQKGWYCVSCEEFKEERELLEGHRCSIHPNKEAEWRDEQNYFFALSKYQSQLEALFQERPDFIQPESRRNEVLSFVAQGLQDFSISRVNVDWGFPMPVDPNQTIYVWFDALLGYVTALLDPDSEPSLEKALEKWWPINLHLIGKDILRFHAVYWPAMLMSAGLPVSGHVFGHGFLTKDGQKMGKSLGNTLDPVELVNRYGADAIRYYFLKEIEFGKDGDFSETRFVDIVNADLANDLGNLLNRTLKMVQKYCNALVPNVNGEDIPADHPLKAIGLELSDRTSVAYEALAFSEACREIFTLVRACNKFIDEQAPWSLYKQGNSAAVEQVLYAVLESVRLSAYLLSPIIPNISTDIYQQLGFSLNFNEKTLINNSVTYDTHATWGTLPAQQQLGEPRPVFVRLEQA
;
A
#
# COMPACT_ATOMS: atom_id res chain seq x y z
N MET A 1 -31.28 3.71 -5.40
CA MET A 1 -30.93 4.57 -4.25
C MET A 1 -29.68 5.31 -4.65
N THR A 2 -29.78 6.59 -4.92
CA THR A 2 -28.66 7.47 -5.26
C THR A 2 -27.75 7.56 -4.05
N TYR A 3 -26.52 7.08 -4.20
CA TYR A 3 -25.43 7.29 -3.24
C TYR A 3 -25.12 8.78 -3.17
N THR A 4 -25.73 9.48 -2.23
CA THR A 4 -25.28 10.81 -1.85
C THR A 4 -23.94 10.64 -1.14
N ASP A 5 -22.89 11.22 -1.69
CA ASP A 5 -21.55 11.38 -1.12
C ASP A 5 -21.62 12.17 0.21
N THR A 6 -22.07 11.52 1.26
CA THR A 6 -21.69 11.92 2.61
C THR A 6 -20.23 11.50 2.76
N VAL A 7 -19.31 12.46 2.73
CA VAL A 7 -17.88 12.29 2.98
C VAL A 7 -17.72 11.35 4.18
N ARG A 8 -17.38 10.09 3.92
CA ARG A 8 -17.16 9.11 5.00
C ARG A 8 -15.99 9.61 5.84
N LYS A 9 -16.23 9.78 7.13
CA LYS A 9 -15.18 10.11 8.11
C LYS A 9 -14.21 8.95 8.35
N THR A 10 -14.49 7.76 7.79
CA THR A 10 -13.70 6.54 7.93
C THR A 10 -13.16 6.08 6.59
N PHE A 11 -11.95 5.48 6.60
CA PHE A 11 -11.31 4.89 5.43
C PHE A 11 -10.63 3.58 5.82
N ALA A 12 -11.03 2.47 5.20
CA ALA A 12 -10.41 1.16 5.40
C ALA A 12 -9.66 0.73 4.15
N ILE A 13 -8.39 0.36 4.30
CA ILE A 13 -7.52 -0.11 3.23
C ILE A 13 -6.87 -1.44 3.62
N THR A 14 -6.75 -2.35 2.66
CA THR A 14 -6.07 -3.63 2.88
C THR A 14 -4.93 -3.84 1.92
N THR A 15 -3.89 -4.52 2.38
CA THR A 15 -2.95 -5.26 1.53
C THR A 15 -3.49 -6.67 1.28
N PRO A 16 -2.85 -7.53 0.44
CA PRO A 16 -3.07 -8.97 0.52
C PRO A 16 -2.84 -9.48 1.94
N LEU A 17 -3.50 -10.56 2.31
CA LEU A 17 -2.98 -11.41 3.37
C LEU A 17 -1.89 -12.28 2.74
N TYR A 18 -0.66 -12.08 3.19
CA TYR A 18 0.52 -12.68 2.56
C TYR A 18 0.66 -14.16 2.90
N TYR A 19 0.88 -14.96 1.89
CA TYR A 19 1.03 -16.40 2.03
C TYR A 19 2.35 -16.75 2.71
N VAL A 20 2.28 -17.48 3.84
CA VAL A 20 3.44 -17.73 4.73
C VAL A 20 4.33 -18.91 4.28
N ASN A 21 4.46 -19.11 2.98
CA ASN A 21 5.37 -20.13 2.46
C ASN A 21 6.85 -19.74 2.56
N ASP A 22 7.15 -18.46 2.75
CA ASP A 22 8.50 -17.91 2.82
C ASP A 22 8.54 -16.55 3.53
N LEU A 23 9.74 -16.07 3.86
CA LEU A 23 9.95 -14.71 4.37
C LEU A 23 9.46 -13.64 3.38
N PRO A 24 9.07 -12.45 3.87
CA PRO A 24 8.60 -11.37 3.01
C PRO A 24 9.65 -10.98 1.97
N HIS A 25 9.19 -10.69 0.76
CA HIS A 25 10.01 -10.25 -0.35
C HIS A 25 9.70 -8.81 -0.76
N ILE A 26 10.50 -8.23 -1.64
CA ILE A 26 10.36 -6.83 -2.06
C ILE A 26 8.99 -6.52 -2.67
N GLY A 27 8.33 -7.48 -3.34
CA GLY A 27 6.98 -7.30 -3.87
C GLY A 27 5.93 -7.08 -2.79
N SER A 28 5.96 -7.87 -1.69
CA SER A 28 5.09 -7.65 -0.53
C SER A 28 5.40 -6.31 0.16
N ALA A 29 6.68 -5.95 0.27
CA ALA A 29 7.10 -4.64 0.79
C ALA A 29 6.55 -3.48 -0.07
N TYR A 30 6.62 -3.59 -1.40
CA TYR A 30 6.12 -2.59 -2.33
C TYR A 30 4.62 -2.32 -2.16
N THR A 31 3.80 -3.37 -2.14
CA THR A 31 2.36 -3.26 -1.89
C THR A 31 2.06 -2.59 -0.55
N THR A 32 2.77 -3.01 0.51
CA THR A 32 2.50 -2.52 1.86
C THR A 32 2.98 -1.09 2.06
N MET A 33 4.10 -0.67 1.44
CA MET A 33 4.54 0.72 1.42
C MET A 33 3.53 1.63 0.71
N ALA A 34 2.95 1.17 -0.40
CA ALA A 34 1.90 1.91 -1.11
C ALA A 34 0.63 2.06 -0.25
N ALA A 35 0.18 0.99 0.39
CA ALA A 35 -0.97 1.01 1.29
C ALA A 35 -0.74 1.95 2.48
N ASP A 36 0.46 1.92 3.08
CA ASP A 36 0.83 2.83 4.17
C ASP A 36 0.87 4.30 3.71
N ALA A 37 1.38 4.58 2.51
CA ALA A 37 1.37 5.94 1.96
C ALA A 37 -0.05 6.48 1.79
N VAL A 38 -0.99 5.66 1.27
CA VAL A 38 -2.41 6.01 1.20
C VAL A 38 -3.02 6.22 2.58
N ALA A 39 -2.74 5.30 3.52
CA ALA A 39 -3.27 5.40 4.88
C ALA A 39 -2.78 6.68 5.58
N ARG A 40 -1.51 7.05 5.43
CA ARG A 40 -0.94 8.31 5.95
C ARG A 40 -1.58 9.53 5.29
N PHE A 41 -1.74 9.52 3.97
CA PHE A 41 -2.38 10.61 3.24
C PHE A 41 -3.83 10.83 3.71
N GLU A 42 -4.60 9.76 3.85
CA GLU A 42 -5.99 9.86 4.31
C GLU A 42 -6.11 10.30 5.78
N ARG A 43 -5.15 9.91 6.64
CA ARG A 43 -5.03 10.44 8.00
C ARG A 43 -4.73 11.94 8.01
N LEU A 44 -3.81 12.42 7.17
CA LEU A 44 -3.53 13.86 7.03
C LEU A 44 -4.78 14.65 6.63
N ARG A 45 -5.67 14.05 5.84
CA ARG A 45 -6.97 14.64 5.44
C ARG A 45 -8.04 14.56 6.55
N GLY A 46 -7.69 14.12 7.74
CA GLY A 46 -8.60 14.07 8.89
C GLY A 46 -9.54 12.87 8.94
N LYS A 47 -9.35 11.86 8.09
CA LYS A 47 -10.15 10.63 8.18
C LYS A 47 -9.67 9.72 9.31
N ALA A 48 -10.59 9.02 9.95
CA ALA A 48 -10.25 7.85 10.74
C ALA A 48 -9.88 6.71 9.77
N VAL A 49 -8.66 6.19 9.88
CA VAL A 49 -8.14 5.20 8.93
C VAL A 49 -7.89 3.88 9.63
N LEU A 50 -8.28 2.78 8.97
CA LEU A 50 -7.95 1.42 9.35
C LEU A 50 -7.14 0.77 8.24
N MET A 51 -5.84 0.60 8.44
CA MET A 51 -4.96 -0.13 7.54
C MET A 51 -4.81 -1.57 8.01
N ILE A 52 -5.18 -2.51 7.16
CA ILE A 52 -5.16 -3.95 7.41
C ILE A 52 -4.08 -4.60 6.55
N THR A 53 -3.24 -5.38 7.19
CA THR A 53 -2.31 -6.33 6.57
C THR A 53 -2.40 -7.66 7.31
N GLY A 54 -1.63 -8.66 6.93
CA GLY A 54 -1.62 -9.92 7.65
C GLY A 54 -1.09 -11.08 6.85
N THR A 55 -1.41 -12.28 7.31
CA THR A 55 -0.92 -13.54 6.75
C THR A 55 -2.07 -14.50 6.46
N ASP A 56 -1.98 -15.13 5.30
CA ASP A 56 -2.75 -16.31 4.92
C ASP A 56 -1.93 -17.55 5.27
N GLU A 57 -2.46 -18.35 6.20
CA GLU A 57 -1.69 -19.35 6.94
C GLU A 57 -2.16 -20.79 6.73
N HIS A 58 -3.23 -21.03 5.95
CA HIS A 58 -3.78 -22.35 5.69
C HIS A 58 -3.34 -22.90 4.34
N GLY A 59 -3.59 -24.19 4.12
CA GLY A 59 -3.41 -24.86 2.85
C GLY A 59 -2.29 -25.90 2.81
N GLN A 60 -2.34 -26.72 1.76
CA GLN A 60 -1.46 -27.88 1.58
C GLN A 60 0.00 -27.48 1.38
N LYS A 61 0.24 -26.36 0.72
CA LYS A 61 1.60 -25.87 0.45
C LYS A 61 2.31 -25.48 1.75
N ILE A 62 1.60 -24.81 2.68
CA ILE A 62 2.16 -24.42 3.99
C ILE A 62 2.43 -25.69 4.82
N GLN A 63 1.48 -26.63 4.86
CA GLN A 63 1.66 -27.90 5.54
C GLN A 63 2.93 -28.60 5.05
N ARG A 64 3.10 -28.80 3.74
CA ARG A 64 4.28 -29.43 3.14
C ARG A 64 5.58 -28.64 3.40
N THR A 65 5.50 -27.34 3.41
CA THR A 65 6.67 -26.49 3.69
C THR A 65 7.10 -26.61 5.15
N ALA A 66 6.16 -26.61 6.09
CA ALA A 66 6.43 -26.83 7.51
C ALA A 66 7.06 -28.20 7.74
N GLU A 67 6.47 -29.25 7.20
CA GLU A 67 6.97 -30.63 7.28
C GLU A 67 8.41 -30.75 6.74
N SER A 68 8.68 -30.13 5.57
CA SER A 68 10.02 -30.12 4.96
C SER A 68 11.08 -29.42 5.81
N ASN A 69 10.66 -28.48 6.66
CA ASN A 69 11.50 -27.75 7.61
C ASN A 69 11.55 -28.42 9.00
N GLY A 70 10.86 -29.55 9.19
CA GLY A 70 10.78 -30.25 10.48
C GLY A 70 9.98 -29.50 11.55
N LEU A 71 9.07 -28.63 11.14
CA LEU A 71 8.22 -27.79 12.01
C LEU A 71 6.76 -28.26 11.96
N GLN A 72 6.02 -27.95 13.02
CA GLN A 72 4.56 -28.00 12.95
C GLN A 72 4.05 -26.79 12.13
N PRO A 73 2.92 -26.91 11.40
CA PRO A 73 2.39 -25.84 10.58
C PRO A 73 2.18 -24.53 11.35
N GLN A 74 1.63 -24.57 12.57
CA GLN A 74 1.44 -23.38 13.40
C GLN A 74 2.78 -22.69 13.75
N GLU A 75 3.78 -23.47 14.13
CA GLU A 75 5.12 -22.95 14.47
C GLU A 75 5.78 -22.29 13.26
N HIS A 76 5.62 -22.88 12.08
CA HIS A 76 6.09 -22.30 10.83
C HIS A 76 5.38 -20.96 10.55
N CYS A 77 4.04 -20.92 10.65
CA CYS A 77 3.24 -19.70 10.45
C CYS A 77 3.65 -18.59 11.42
N ASP A 78 3.82 -18.91 12.71
CA ASP A 78 4.21 -17.94 13.74
C ASP A 78 5.58 -17.30 13.42
N LYS A 79 6.53 -18.11 12.98
CA LYS A 79 7.88 -17.65 12.60
C LYS A 79 7.84 -16.72 11.39
N ILE A 80 7.09 -17.08 10.36
CA ILE A 80 7.01 -16.27 9.12
C ILE A 80 6.21 -14.99 9.36
N ALA A 81 5.08 -15.07 10.09
CA ALA A 81 4.29 -13.89 10.45
C ALA A 81 5.12 -12.86 11.25
N ALA A 82 5.94 -13.31 12.20
CA ALA A 82 6.87 -12.46 12.91
C ALA A 82 7.91 -11.80 11.98
N GLY A 83 8.33 -12.49 10.92
CA GLY A 83 9.20 -11.93 9.88
C GLY A 83 8.56 -10.79 9.08
N PHE A 84 7.26 -10.93 8.76
CA PHE A 84 6.49 -9.85 8.13
C PHE A 84 6.39 -8.63 9.04
N ASP A 85 6.00 -8.83 10.31
CA ASP A 85 5.89 -7.73 11.27
C ASP A 85 7.24 -6.99 11.46
N ALA A 86 8.32 -7.73 11.63
CA ALA A 86 9.66 -7.16 11.77
C ALA A 86 10.08 -6.31 10.55
N LEU A 87 9.74 -6.75 9.33
CA LEU A 87 10.01 -5.96 8.13
C LEU A 87 9.13 -4.71 8.07
N TRP A 88 7.85 -4.82 8.42
CA TRP A 88 6.95 -3.65 8.45
C TRP A 88 7.44 -2.58 9.41
N GLN A 89 7.93 -2.97 10.58
CA GLN A 89 8.55 -2.04 11.54
C GLN A 89 9.79 -1.36 10.94
N LYS A 90 10.69 -2.12 10.30
CA LYS A 90 11.89 -1.57 9.64
C LYS A 90 11.57 -0.59 8.52
N LEU A 91 10.50 -0.83 7.75
CA LEU A 91 10.02 0.04 6.67
C LEU A 91 9.15 1.21 7.18
N ASN A 92 8.98 1.33 8.51
CA ASN A 92 8.13 2.35 9.12
C ASN A 92 6.67 2.30 8.61
N ILE A 93 6.14 1.11 8.44
CA ILE A 93 4.75 0.87 8.04
C ILE A 93 3.86 0.90 9.27
N GLN A 94 2.77 1.67 9.21
CA GLN A 94 1.84 1.92 10.32
C GLN A 94 0.49 1.24 10.09
N TYR A 95 0.48 -0.09 10.00
CA TYR A 95 -0.78 -0.84 9.96
C TYR A 95 -1.52 -0.78 11.30
N ASP A 96 -2.83 -0.97 11.29
CA ASP A 96 -3.70 -0.94 12.46
C ASP A 96 -4.13 -2.34 12.89
N ARG A 97 -4.22 -3.26 11.93
CA ARG A 97 -4.58 -4.67 12.15
C ARG A 97 -3.64 -5.59 11.39
N PHE A 98 -3.13 -6.59 12.08
CA PHE A 98 -2.42 -7.72 11.50
C PHE A 98 -3.34 -8.95 11.58
N SER A 99 -3.98 -9.29 10.46
CA SER A 99 -4.92 -10.41 10.38
C SER A 99 -4.15 -11.72 10.21
N ARG A 100 -4.54 -12.76 10.96
CA ARG A 100 -4.00 -14.12 10.83
C ARG A 100 -5.15 -15.10 10.63
N THR A 101 -5.11 -15.88 9.56
CA THR A 101 -6.21 -16.81 9.26
C THR A 101 -6.27 -18.01 10.21
N THR A 102 -5.21 -18.27 10.97
CA THR A 102 -5.23 -19.28 12.06
C THR A 102 -5.89 -18.79 13.37
N SER A 103 -6.33 -17.53 13.42
CA SER A 103 -6.98 -16.99 14.61
C SER A 103 -8.32 -17.65 14.90
N PRO A 104 -8.63 -18.02 16.18
CA PRO A 104 -9.95 -18.55 16.55
C PRO A 104 -11.12 -17.62 16.21
N ARG A 105 -10.88 -16.30 16.23
CA ARG A 105 -11.86 -15.28 15.81
C ARG A 105 -12.15 -15.38 14.31
N HIS A 106 -11.15 -15.72 13.52
CA HIS A 106 -11.30 -15.91 12.09
C HIS A 106 -12.15 -17.16 11.80
N GLU A 107 -11.89 -18.25 12.50
CA GLU A 107 -12.71 -19.48 12.38
C GLU A 107 -14.20 -19.21 12.62
N ALA A 108 -14.54 -18.40 13.62
CA ALA A 108 -15.92 -18.03 13.91
C ALA A 108 -16.57 -17.26 12.75
N ILE A 109 -15.86 -16.28 12.16
CA ILE A 109 -16.33 -15.51 10.99
C ILE A 109 -16.51 -16.42 9.77
N VAL A 110 -15.55 -17.32 9.51
CA VAL A 110 -15.60 -18.26 8.38
C VAL A 110 -16.82 -19.17 8.51
N LYS A 111 -17.07 -19.74 9.69
CA LYS A 111 -18.23 -20.61 9.94
C LYS A 111 -19.56 -19.86 9.75
N GLU A 112 -19.67 -18.64 10.28
CA GLU A 112 -20.91 -17.85 10.11
C GLU A 112 -21.13 -17.48 8.63
N PHE A 113 -20.07 -17.04 7.93
CA PHE A 113 -20.17 -16.71 6.52
C PHE A 113 -20.52 -17.92 5.66
N PHE A 114 -19.85 -19.05 5.91
CA PHE A 114 -20.17 -20.32 5.25
C PHE A 114 -21.65 -20.68 5.43
N GLY A 115 -22.18 -20.58 6.65
CA GLY A 115 -23.58 -20.86 6.94
C GLY A 115 -24.54 -20.03 6.09
N ARG A 116 -24.28 -18.72 5.93
CA ARG A 116 -25.11 -17.83 5.07
C ARG A 116 -25.10 -18.26 3.60
N VAL A 117 -23.92 -18.61 3.06
CA VAL A 117 -23.76 -19.06 1.67
C VAL A 117 -24.41 -20.43 1.47
N TRP A 118 -24.29 -21.33 2.46
CA TRP A 118 -24.94 -22.65 2.46
C TRP A 118 -26.46 -22.53 2.47
N ASP A 119 -27.02 -21.74 3.37
CA ASP A 119 -28.46 -21.54 3.49
C ASP A 119 -29.06 -20.86 2.24
N LYS A 120 -28.26 -20.09 1.52
CA LYS A 120 -28.62 -19.53 0.21
C LYS A 120 -28.74 -20.59 -0.89
N GLY A 121 -28.16 -21.77 -0.69
CA GLY A 121 -28.12 -22.85 -1.67
C GLY A 121 -27.10 -22.61 -2.80
N ASP A 122 -26.03 -21.91 -2.49
CA ASP A 122 -24.95 -21.60 -3.45
C ASP A 122 -23.71 -22.49 -3.25
N ILE A 123 -23.79 -23.45 -2.32
CA ILE A 123 -22.79 -24.49 -2.15
C ILE A 123 -23.43 -25.87 -2.43
N TYR A 124 -22.76 -26.66 -3.25
CA TYR A 124 -23.21 -28.01 -3.61
C TYR A 124 -22.05 -28.99 -3.75
N LEU A 125 -22.32 -30.29 -3.58
CA LEU A 125 -21.34 -31.36 -3.75
C LEU A 125 -21.22 -31.73 -5.22
N GLY A 126 -20.00 -31.76 -5.75
CA GLY A 126 -19.69 -32.05 -7.15
C GLY A 126 -18.42 -32.87 -7.31
N GLN A 127 -18.14 -33.33 -8.54
CA GLN A 127 -16.91 -34.06 -8.87
C GLN A 127 -15.90 -33.12 -9.49
N GLN A 128 -14.69 -33.08 -8.92
CA GLN A 128 -13.55 -32.32 -9.46
C GLN A 128 -12.52 -33.30 -10.02
N LYS A 129 -12.26 -33.19 -11.34
CA LYS A 129 -11.21 -33.96 -12.02
C LYS A 129 -10.29 -33.03 -12.76
N GLY A 130 -9.00 -33.23 -12.63
CA GLY A 130 -8.04 -32.42 -13.36
C GLY A 130 -6.65 -32.38 -12.72
N TRP A 131 -5.80 -31.60 -13.34
CA TRP A 131 -4.44 -31.37 -12.89
C TRP A 131 -4.40 -30.29 -11.81
N TYR A 132 -3.92 -30.63 -10.62
CA TYR A 132 -3.83 -29.74 -9.48
C TYR A 132 -2.39 -29.28 -9.25
N CYS A 133 -2.16 -27.99 -9.29
CA CYS A 133 -0.86 -27.41 -8.93
C CYS A 133 -0.84 -27.06 -7.44
N VAL A 134 -0.09 -27.82 -6.63
CA VAL A 134 0.05 -27.57 -5.18
C VAL A 134 0.65 -26.19 -4.89
N SER A 135 1.52 -25.70 -5.75
CA SER A 135 2.14 -24.38 -5.57
C SER A 135 1.21 -23.22 -5.84
N CYS A 136 0.20 -23.37 -6.71
CA CYS A 136 -0.90 -22.43 -6.91
C CYS A 136 -2.07 -22.70 -5.96
N GLU A 137 -2.15 -23.91 -5.41
CA GLU A 137 -3.31 -24.47 -4.72
C GLU A 137 -4.59 -24.45 -5.59
N GLU A 138 -4.45 -24.71 -6.89
CA GLU A 138 -5.51 -24.55 -7.88
C GLU A 138 -5.50 -25.67 -8.91
N PHE A 139 -6.69 -26.11 -9.34
CA PHE A 139 -6.83 -26.94 -10.53
C PHE A 139 -6.52 -26.14 -11.79
N LYS A 140 -5.80 -26.73 -12.72
CA LYS A 140 -5.35 -26.12 -13.98
C LYS A 140 -6.03 -26.77 -15.18
N GLU A 141 -6.45 -25.93 -16.12
CA GLU A 141 -6.86 -26.42 -17.43
C GLU A 141 -5.63 -26.89 -18.23
N GLU A 142 -5.83 -27.81 -19.15
CA GLU A 142 -4.74 -28.39 -19.95
C GLU A 142 -3.96 -27.35 -20.75
N ARG A 143 -4.62 -26.28 -21.21
CA ARG A 143 -4.00 -25.13 -21.89
C ARG A 143 -3.10 -24.26 -20.98
N GLU A 144 -3.23 -24.39 -19.67
CA GLU A 144 -2.42 -23.68 -18.66
C GLU A 144 -1.18 -24.49 -18.24
N LEU A 145 -1.01 -25.69 -18.79
CA LEU A 145 0.09 -26.58 -18.48
C LEU A 145 1.14 -26.56 -19.61
N LEU A 146 2.37 -26.70 -19.21
CA LEU A 146 3.52 -26.92 -20.08
C LEU A 146 3.69 -28.42 -20.34
N GLU A 147 4.59 -28.76 -21.25
CA GLU A 147 4.97 -30.16 -21.52
C GLU A 147 5.34 -30.91 -20.23
N GLY A 148 4.83 -32.14 -20.08
CA GLY A 148 4.98 -32.93 -18.86
C GLY A 148 4.06 -32.49 -17.72
N HIS A 149 2.90 -31.91 -18.04
CA HIS A 149 1.90 -31.41 -17.09
C HIS A 149 2.44 -30.44 -16.03
N ARG A 150 3.46 -29.67 -16.38
CA ARG A 150 4.06 -28.66 -15.50
C ARG A 150 3.23 -27.37 -15.49
N CYS A 151 3.04 -26.80 -14.31
CA CYS A 151 2.32 -25.54 -14.18
C CYS A 151 3.07 -24.40 -14.89
N SER A 152 2.39 -23.62 -15.75
CA SER A 152 2.99 -22.49 -16.47
C SER A 152 3.49 -21.37 -15.54
N ILE A 153 2.88 -21.23 -14.36
CA ILE A 153 3.30 -20.27 -13.31
C ILE A 153 4.49 -20.83 -12.52
N HIS A 154 4.54 -22.16 -12.31
CA HIS A 154 5.59 -22.86 -11.57
C HIS A 154 6.27 -23.93 -12.46
N PRO A 155 7.07 -23.53 -13.46
CA PRO A 155 7.55 -24.44 -14.53
C PRO A 155 8.44 -25.59 -14.02
N ASN A 156 8.94 -25.49 -12.79
CA ASN A 156 9.73 -26.54 -12.13
C ASN A 156 8.90 -27.50 -11.27
N LYS A 157 7.56 -27.36 -11.30
CA LYS A 157 6.62 -28.19 -10.52
C LYS A 157 5.65 -28.89 -11.45
N GLU A 158 5.55 -30.20 -11.31
CA GLU A 158 4.53 -31.01 -11.98
C GLU A 158 3.21 -30.87 -11.23
N ALA A 159 2.11 -30.79 -11.96
CA ALA A 159 0.77 -30.83 -11.41
C ALA A 159 0.38 -32.29 -11.10
N GLU A 160 -0.42 -32.49 -10.07
CA GLU A 160 -0.91 -33.78 -9.63
C GLU A 160 -2.30 -34.04 -10.26
N TRP A 161 -2.50 -35.20 -10.89
CA TRP A 161 -3.84 -35.56 -11.33
C TRP A 161 -4.71 -35.93 -10.11
N ARG A 162 -5.87 -35.29 -10.00
CA ARG A 162 -6.83 -35.55 -8.91
C ARG A 162 -8.21 -35.85 -9.46
N ASP A 163 -8.91 -36.72 -8.77
CA ASP A 163 -10.30 -37.08 -8.98
C ASP A 163 -10.97 -37.12 -7.61
N GLU A 164 -11.59 -36.02 -7.22
CA GLU A 164 -12.08 -35.78 -5.86
C GLU A 164 -13.53 -35.32 -5.90
N GLN A 165 -14.29 -35.71 -4.88
CA GLN A 165 -15.62 -35.18 -4.64
C GLN A 165 -15.47 -33.98 -3.69
N ASN A 166 -15.75 -32.78 -4.19
CA ASN A 166 -15.56 -31.52 -3.47
C ASN A 166 -16.87 -30.72 -3.39
N TYR A 167 -16.94 -29.81 -2.44
CA TYR A 167 -17.98 -28.80 -2.40
C TYR A 167 -17.60 -27.63 -3.33
N PHE A 168 -18.58 -27.15 -4.10
CA PHE A 168 -18.44 -26.08 -5.06
C PHE A 168 -19.24 -24.86 -4.64
N PHE A 169 -18.70 -23.67 -4.89
CA PHE A 169 -19.45 -22.43 -4.88
C PHE A 169 -20.00 -22.17 -6.29
N ALA A 170 -21.29 -21.87 -6.38
CA ALA A 170 -22.02 -21.63 -7.62
C ALA A 170 -21.75 -20.23 -8.19
N LEU A 171 -20.49 -19.95 -8.56
CA LEU A 171 -20.04 -18.66 -9.10
C LEU A 171 -20.80 -18.26 -10.35
N SER A 172 -21.13 -19.21 -11.21
CA SER A 172 -21.88 -19.00 -12.47
C SER A 172 -23.23 -18.32 -12.26
N LYS A 173 -23.88 -18.52 -11.11
CA LYS A 173 -25.13 -17.84 -10.76
C LYS A 173 -24.98 -16.31 -10.64
N TYR A 174 -23.77 -15.83 -10.42
CA TYR A 174 -23.46 -14.42 -10.19
C TYR A 174 -22.97 -13.67 -11.44
N GLN A 175 -22.95 -14.32 -12.60
CA GLN A 175 -22.53 -13.73 -13.87
C GLN A 175 -23.16 -12.36 -14.12
N SER A 176 -24.49 -12.32 -14.16
CA SER A 176 -25.22 -11.07 -14.48
C SER A 176 -25.08 -9.99 -13.41
N GLN A 177 -24.98 -10.38 -12.12
CA GLN A 177 -24.79 -9.42 -11.04
C GLN A 177 -23.39 -8.79 -11.08
N LEU A 178 -22.36 -9.57 -11.43
CA LEU A 178 -21.01 -9.04 -11.59
C LEU A 178 -20.89 -8.13 -12.82
N GLU A 179 -21.52 -8.50 -13.94
CA GLU A 179 -21.58 -7.65 -15.14
C GLU A 179 -22.27 -6.32 -14.82
N ALA A 180 -23.39 -6.35 -14.08
CA ALA A 180 -24.09 -5.14 -13.63
C ALA A 180 -23.21 -4.29 -12.71
N LEU A 181 -22.52 -4.91 -11.73
CA LEU A 181 -21.59 -4.23 -10.83
C LEU A 181 -20.51 -3.46 -11.61
N PHE A 182 -19.91 -4.07 -12.63
CA PHE A 182 -18.82 -3.47 -13.40
C PHE A 182 -19.31 -2.37 -14.36
N GLN A 183 -20.60 -2.41 -14.74
CA GLN A 183 -21.23 -1.33 -15.49
C GLN A 183 -21.62 -0.14 -14.60
N GLU A 184 -22.20 -0.40 -13.44
CA GLU A 184 -22.64 0.62 -12.48
C GLU A 184 -21.46 1.30 -11.76
N ARG A 185 -20.36 0.55 -11.57
CA ARG A 185 -19.15 1.02 -10.91
C ARG A 185 -17.91 0.79 -11.79
N PRO A 186 -17.71 1.63 -12.83
CA PRO A 186 -16.61 1.47 -13.78
C PRO A 186 -15.23 1.64 -13.13
N ASP A 187 -15.16 2.25 -11.96
CA ASP A 187 -13.98 2.47 -11.12
C ASP A 187 -13.74 1.38 -10.07
N PHE A 188 -14.63 0.37 -9.99
CA PHE A 188 -14.50 -0.73 -9.02
C PHE A 188 -13.17 -1.48 -9.16
N ILE A 189 -12.68 -1.66 -10.40
CA ILE A 189 -11.40 -2.31 -10.70
C ILE A 189 -10.46 -1.31 -11.33
N GLN A 190 -9.28 -1.16 -10.74
CA GLN A 190 -8.26 -0.24 -11.19
C GLN A 190 -6.87 -0.93 -11.29
N PRO A 191 -5.97 -0.45 -12.13
CA PRO A 191 -6.19 0.52 -13.22
C PRO A 191 -7.00 -0.08 -14.38
N GLU A 192 -7.29 0.73 -15.39
CA GLU A 192 -8.11 0.33 -16.55
C GLU A 192 -7.64 -0.96 -17.23
N SER A 193 -6.33 -1.17 -17.34
CA SER A 193 -5.76 -2.40 -17.90
C SER A 193 -6.21 -3.65 -17.12
N ARG A 194 -6.33 -3.57 -15.80
CA ARG A 194 -6.80 -4.66 -14.93
C ARG A 194 -8.31 -4.85 -15.04
N ARG A 195 -9.03 -3.74 -15.15
CA ARG A 195 -10.47 -3.79 -15.43
C ARG A 195 -10.75 -4.55 -16.73
N ASN A 196 -10.06 -4.20 -17.80
CA ASN A 196 -10.23 -4.85 -19.11
C ASN A 196 -9.88 -6.35 -19.07
N GLU A 197 -8.86 -6.75 -18.30
CA GLU A 197 -8.51 -8.15 -18.06
C GLU A 197 -9.67 -8.92 -17.38
N VAL A 198 -10.25 -8.34 -16.32
CA VAL A 198 -11.37 -8.96 -15.59
C VAL A 198 -12.63 -9.02 -16.44
N LEU A 199 -12.97 -7.95 -17.17
CA LEU A 199 -14.12 -7.95 -18.07
C LEU A 199 -13.99 -9.03 -19.16
N SER A 200 -12.80 -9.20 -19.74
CA SER A 200 -12.52 -10.25 -20.72
C SER A 200 -12.65 -11.65 -20.13
N PHE A 201 -12.24 -11.83 -18.87
CA PHE A 201 -12.40 -13.10 -18.16
C PHE A 201 -13.88 -13.42 -17.90
N VAL A 202 -14.64 -12.46 -17.39
CA VAL A 202 -16.06 -12.65 -17.08
C VAL A 202 -16.88 -12.90 -18.36
N ALA A 203 -16.56 -12.23 -19.45
CA ALA A 203 -17.23 -12.42 -20.75
C ALA A 203 -17.07 -13.83 -21.35
N GLN A 204 -16.09 -14.63 -20.89
CA GLN A 204 -15.94 -16.03 -21.30
C GLN A 204 -16.94 -16.98 -20.62
N GLY A 205 -17.70 -16.48 -19.64
CA GLY A 205 -18.62 -17.24 -18.81
C GLY A 205 -17.93 -17.80 -17.56
N LEU A 206 -18.49 -17.45 -16.41
CA LEU A 206 -17.95 -17.88 -15.12
C LEU A 206 -18.25 -19.36 -14.85
N GLN A 207 -17.27 -20.05 -14.30
CA GLN A 207 -17.36 -21.45 -13.90
C GLN A 207 -17.39 -21.55 -12.37
N ASP A 208 -18.17 -22.49 -11.87
CA ASP A 208 -18.20 -22.81 -10.44
C ASP A 208 -16.83 -23.35 -10.02
N PHE A 209 -16.42 -23.00 -8.81
CA PHE A 209 -15.12 -23.45 -8.30
C PHE A 209 -15.23 -24.20 -6.98
N SER A 210 -14.34 -25.13 -6.78
CA SER A 210 -14.33 -25.99 -5.60
C SER A 210 -13.78 -25.21 -4.38
N ILE A 211 -14.56 -25.22 -3.29
CA ILE A 211 -14.29 -24.55 -2.03
C ILE A 211 -13.90 -25.50 -0.90
N SER A 212 -13.65 -26.76 -1.21
CA SER A 212 -13.13 -27.73 -0.26
C SER A 212 -11.99 -28.56 -0.85
N ARG A 213 -11.23 -29.18 0.02
CA ARG A 213 -10.12 -30.07 -0.35
C ARG A 213 -10.18 -31.35 0.48
N VAL A 214 -9.94 -32.46 -0.19
CA VAL A 214 -9.69 -33.76 0.42
C VAL A 214 -8.19 -33.91 0.68
N ASN A 215 -7.80 -34.61 1.75
CA ASN A 215 -6.39 -34.85 2.11
C ASN A 215 -5.55 -33.59 2.37
N VAL A 216 -6.17 -32.55 2.90
CA VAL A 216 -5.51 -31.35 3.44
C VAL A 216 -5.91 -31.21 4.89
N ASP A 217 -4.97 -31.40 5.80
CA ASP A 217 -5.26 -31.40 7.25
C ASP A 217 -5.06 -30.00 7.87
N TRP A 218 -4.32 -29.11 7.20
CA TRP A 218 -4.02 -27.78 7.68
C TRP A 218 -4.99 -26.73 7.10
N GLY A 219 -6.02 -26.43 7.86
CA GLY A 219 -7.11 -25.51 7.56
C GLY A 219 -8.35 -25.81 8.38
N PHE A 220 -9.43 -25.04 8.20
CA PHE A 220 -10.67 -25.28 8.92
C PHE A 220 -11.47 -26.43 8.28
N PRO A 221 -12.00 -27.36 9.09
CA PRO A 221 -12.86 -28.40 8.58
C PRO A 221 -14.16 -27.78 8.03
N MET A 222 -14.67 -28.37 6.96
CA MET A 222 -15.97 -27.99 6.39
C MET A 222 -17.08 -28.20 7.43
N PRO A 223 -17.94 -27.22 7.70
CA PRO A 223 -19.00 -27.35 8.70
C PRO A 223 -20.00 -28.49 8.41
N VAL A 224 -20.19 -28.84 7.14
CA VAL A 224 -21.14 -29.87 6.68
C VAL A 224 -20.49 -31.24 6.42
N ASP A 225 -19.15 -31.29 6.34
CA ASP A 225 -18.37 -32.51 6.14
C ASP A 225 -16.97 -32.37 6.74
N PRO A 226 -16.77 -32.73 8.00
CA PRO A 226 -15.48 -32.57 8.68
C PRO A 226 -14.31 -33.37 8.08
N ASN A 227 -14.56 -34.27 7.12
CA ASN A 227 -13.51 -35.00 6.41
C ASN A 227 -12.87 -34.17 5.28
N GLN A 228 -13.40 -33.00 5.00
CA GLN A 228 -12.85 -32.07 4.02
C GLN A 228 -12.48 -30.74 4.69
N THR A 229 -11.50 -30.08 4.12
CA THR A 229 -10.99 -28.79 4.62
C THR A 229 -11.46 -27.66 3.70
N ILE A 230 -11.83 -26.52 4.28
CA ILE A 230 -12.20 -25.31 3.52
C ILE A 230 -11.01 -24.89 2.68
N TYR A 231 -11.28 -24.56 1.42
CA TYR A 231 -10.27 -24.09 0.48
C TYR A 231 -9.71 -22.72 0.87
N VAL A 232 -8.39 -22.59 0.81
CA VAL A 232 -7.65 -21.43 1.28
C VAL A 232 -8.18 -20.08 0.78
N TRP A 233 -8.57 -19.96 -0.48
CA TRP A 233 -9.11 -18.69 -0.99
C TRP A 233 -10.51 -18.34 -0.50
N PHE A 234 -11.34 -19.35 -0.19
CA PHE A 234 -12.63 -19.10 0.46
C PHE A 234 -12.43 -18.64 1.90
N ASP A 235 -11.42 -19.16 2.56
CA ASP A 235 -11.03 -18.84 3.92
C ASP A 235 -10.32 -17.45 3.99
N ALA A 236 -9.23 -17.27 3.25
CA ALA A 236 -8.35 -16.10 3.34
C ALA A 236 -9.06 -14.77 3.09
N LEU A 237 -9.97 -14.70 2.11
CA LEU A 237 -10.69 -13.46 1.80
C LEU A 237 -11.54 -12.95 2.98
N LEU A 238 -12.01 -13.86 3.85
CA LEU A 238 -12.72 -13.50 5.07
C LEU A 238 -11.81 -12.90 6.15
N GLY A 239 -10.50 -13.06 6.03
CA GLY A 239 -9.53 -12.40 6.90
C GLY A 239 -9.63 -10.88 6.88
N TYR A 240 -10.09 -10.31 5.77
CA TYR A 240 -10.40 -8.88 5.68
C TYR A 240 -11.58 -8.48 6.57
N VAL A 241 -12.62 -9.30 6.63
CA VAL A 241 -13.78 -9.08 7.49
C VAL A 241 -13.40 -9.27 8.96
N THR A 242 -12.66 -10.33 9.26
CA THR A 242 -12.19 -10.61 10.62
C THR A 242 -11.37 -9.46 11.20
N ALA A 243 -10.52 -8.84 10.37
CA ALA A 243 -9.68 -7.72 10.79
C ALA A 243 -10.46 -6.44 11.13
N LEU A 244 -11.72 -6.32 10.73
CA LEU A 244 -12.58 -5.19 11.08
C LEU A 244 -13.13 -5.25 12.49
N LEU A 245 -13.13 -6.45 13.12
CA LEU A 245 -13.58 -6.62 14.50
C LEU A 245 -12.76 -5.77 15.46
N ASP A 246 -13.44 -5.09 16.37
CA ASP A 246 -12.74 -4.48 17.48
C ASP A 246 -12.11 -5.59 18.37
N PRO A 247 -10.90 -5.37 18.92
CA PRO A 247 -10.14 -6.42 19.62
C PRO A 247 -10.92 -7.16 20.70
N ASP A 248 -11.77 -6.44 21.42
CA ASP A 248 -12.50 -6.96 22.58
C ASP A 248 -13.94 -7.39 22.25
N SER A 249 -14.37 -7.31 20.99
CA SER A 249 -15.72 -7.73 20.59
C SER A 249 -15.82 -9.24 20.38
N GLU A 250 -16.97 -9.81 20.68
CA GLU A 250 -17.30 -11.18 20.28
C GLU A 250 -17.31 -11.27 18.74
N PRO A 251 -16.70 -12.33 18.17
CA PRO A 251 -16.60 -12.47 16.71
C PRO A 251 -17.96 -12.80 16.09
N SER A 252 -18.47 -11.87 15.27
CA SER A 252 -19.65 -12.08 14.42
C SER A 252 -19.54 -11.20 13.19
N LEU A 253 -20.20 -11.58 12.09
CA LEU A 253 -20.26 -10.76 10.88
C LEU A 253 -20.93 -9.42 11.15
N GLU A 254 -21.98 -9.39 11.97
CA GLU A 254 -22.65 -8.14 12.34
C GLU A 254 -21.66 -7.15 12.95
N LYS A 255 -20.89 -7.59 13.94
CA LYS A 255 -19.90 -6.74 14.61
C LYS A 255 -18.75 -6.32 13.71
N ALA A 256 -18.29 -7.21 12.84
CA ALA A 256 -17.25 -6.90 11.87
C ALA A 256 -17.67 -5.81 10.88
N LEU A 257 -18.94 -5.79 10.48
CA LEU A 257 -19.45 -4.88 9.45
C LEU A 257 -19.92 -3.51 10.01
N GLU A 258 -19.99 -3.36 11.32
CA GLU A 258 -20.66 -2.22 11.97
C GLU A 258 -19.99 -0.87 11.68
N LYS A 259 -18.66 -0.81 11.68
CA LYS A 259 -17.90 0.47 11.67
C LYS A 259 -17.13 0.74 10.39
N TRP A 260 -16.41 -0.26 9.89
CA TRP A 260 -15.41 -0.08 8.82
C TRP A 260 -15.84 -0.64 7.47
N TRP A 261 -16.95 -1.39 7.44
CA TRP A 261 -17.46 -1.95 6.20
C TRP A 261 -18.32 -0.94 5.43
N PRO A 262 -18.33 -0.97 4.09
CA PRO A 262 -17.44 -1.74 3.22
C PRO A 262 -16.03 -1.15 3.20
N ILE A 263 -15.02 -2.01 3.06
CA ILE A 263 -13.63 -1.62 2.87
C ILE A 263 -13.53 -0.71 1.63
N ASN A 264 -12.83 0.40 1.74
CA ASN A 264 -12.72 1.39 0.67
C ASN A 264 -11.82 0.92 -0.47
N LEU A 265 -10.68 0.28 -0.14
CA LEU A 265 -9.67 -0.11 -1.12
C LEU A 265 -8.98 -1.42 -0.74
N HIS A 266 -9.03 -2.39 -1.66
CA HIS A 266 -8.15 -3.55 -1.66
C HIS A 266 -6.99 -3.29 -2.59
N LEU A 267 -5.77 -3.23 -2.06
CA LEU A 267 -4.55 -3.01 -2.82
C LEU A 267 -3.80 -4.34 -2.95
N ILE A 268 -3.68 -4.86 -4.17
CA ILE A 268 -3.22 -6.24 -4.41
C ILE A 268 -2.27 -6.34 -5.61
N GLY A 269 -1.52 -7.44 -5.70
CA GLY A 269 -0.81 -7.81 -6.92
C GLY A 269 -1.75 -8.30 -8.02
N LYS A 270 -1.38 -8.11 -9.27
CA LYS A 270 -2.18 -8.52 -10.43
C LYS A 270 -2.46 -10.03 -10.52
N ASP A 271 -1.63 -10.84 -9.89
CA ASP A 271 -1.73 -12.30 -9.86
C ASP A 271 -2.95 -12.83 -9.09
N ILE A 272 -3.42 -12.07 -8.10
CA ILE A 272 -4.59 -12.42 -7.29
C ILE A 272 -5.84 -11.58 -7.62
N LEU A 273 -5.81 -10.90 -8.77
CA LEU A 273 -6.87 -9.97 -9.17
C LEU A 273 -8.23 -10.66 -9.28
N ARG A 274 -8.31 -11.85 -9.87
CA ARG A 274 -9.57 -12.57 -10.07
C ARG A 274 -10.25 -12.94 -8.76
N PHE A 275 -9.47 -13.30 -7.74
CA PHE A 275 -10.00 -13.63 -6.42
C PHE A 275 -10.68 -12.42 -5.76
N HIS A 276 -10.11 -11.23 -5.90
CA HIS A 276 -10.62 -10.00 -5.28
C HIS A 276 -11.69 -9.28 -6.10
N ALA A 277 -11.61 -9.38 -7.43
CA ALA A 277 -12.51 -8.64 -8.32
C ALA A 277 -13.71 -9.46 -8.81
N VAL A 278 -13.64 -10.81 -8.73
CA VAL A 278 -14.71 -11.70 -9.22
C VAL A 278 -15.24 -12.61 -8.10
N TYR A 279 -14.38 -13.42 -7.50
CA TYR A 279 -14.80 -14.42 -6.50
C TYR A 279 -15.30 -13.75 -5.23
N TRP A 280 -14.55 -12.81 -4.70
CA TRP A 280 -14.90 -12.09 -3.48
C TRP A 280 -16.24 -11.33 -3.58
N PRO A 281 -16.49 -10.50 -4.60
CA PRO A 281 -17.81 -9.87 -4.76
C PRO A 281 -18.96 -10.87 -4.88
N ALA A 282 -18.79 -11.97 -5.62
CA ALA A 282 -19.82 -13.00 -5.73
C ALA A 282 -20.12 -13.70 -4.39
N MET A 283 -19.08 -14.01 -3.62
CA MET A 283 -19.22 -14.58 -2.27
C MET A 283 -19.96 -13.61 -1.34
N LEU A 284 -19.63 -12.32 -1.37
CA LEU A 284 -20.33 -11.28 -0.60
C LEU A 284 -21.81 -11.17 -0.99
N MET A 285 -22.11 -11.16 -2.30
CA MET A 285 -23.49 -11.13 -2.81
C MET A 285 -24.27 -12.37 -2.35
N SER A 286 -23.63 -13.55 -2.35
CA SER A 286 -24.23 -14.78 -1.85
C SER A 286 -24.55 -14.71 -0.36
N ALA A 287 -23.64 -14.21 0.44
CA ALA A 287 -23.84 -14.00 1.88
C ALA A 287 -24.79 -12.82 2.22
N GLY A 288 -25.33 -12.11 1.22
CA GLY A 288 -26.20 -10.96 1.41
C GLY A 288 -25.48 -9.73 1.95
N LEU A 289 -24.17 -9.61 1.69
CA LEU A 289 -23.32 -8.52 2.16
C LEU A 289 -23.05 -7.50 1.05
N PRO A 290 -22.91 -6.21 1.37
CA PRO A 290 -22.49 -5.20 0.40
C PRO A 290 -21.09 -5.50 -0.14
N VAL A 291 -20.86 -5.24 -1.43
CA VAL A 291 -19.55 -5.36 -2.05
C VAL A 291 -18.61 -4.25 -1.56
N SER A 292 -17.31 -4.55 -1.45
CA SER A 292 -16.24 -3.59 -1.10
C SER A 292 -16.16 -2.37 -2.02
N GLY A 293 -15.34 -1.39 -1.68
CA GLY A 293 -15.09 -0.18 -2.46
C GLY A 293 -14.39 -0.47 -3.78
N HIS A 294 -13.07 -0.36 -3.81
CA HIS A 294 -12.26 -0.53 -5.02
C HIS A 294 -11.27 -1.66 -4.86
N VAL A 295 -10.88 -2.27 -5.99
CA VAL A 295 -9.79 -3.23 -6.09
C VAL A 295 -8.75 -2.64 -7.04
N PHE A 296 -7.55 -2.38 -6.53
CA PHE A 296 -6.44 -1.91 -7.35
C PHE A 296 -5.38 -3.01 -7.49
N GLY A 297 -5.15 -3.44 -8.73
CA GLY A 297 -4.17 -4.47 -9.07
C GLY A 297 -2.86 -3.86 -9.60
N HIS A 298 -1.79 -3.85 -8.80
CA HIS A 298 -0.48 -3.38 -9.25
C HIS A 298 0.32 -4.44 -10.02
N GLY A 299 1.35 -3.98 -10.77
CA GLY A 299 2.24 -4.84 -11.55
C GLY A 299 3.30 -5.56 -10.71
N PHE A 300 4.12 -6.36 -11.38
CA PHE A 300 5.25 -7.07 -10.78
C PHE A 300 6.52 -6.23 -10.78
N LEU A 301 7.46 -6.63 -9.93
CA LEU A 301 8.81 -6.09 -9.91
C LEU A 301 9.78 -7.05 -10.57
N THR A 302 10.65 -6.50 -11.42
CA THR A 302 11.82 -7.16 -11.99
C THR A 302 13.09 -6.56 -11.40
N LYS A 303 14.22 -7.22 -11.61
CA LYS A 303 15.55 -6.70 -11.29
C LYS A 303 16.42 -6.76 -12.52
N ASP A 304 16.95 -5.60 -12.94
CA ASP A 304 17.80 -5.46 -14.13
C ASP A 304 17.15 -6.10 -15.39
N GLY A 305 15.84 -5.86 -15.57
CA GLY A 305 15.02 -6.36 -16.68
C GLY A 305 14.66 -7.84 -16.60
N GLN A 306 15.03 -8.54 -15.52
CA GLN A 306 14.76 -9.97 -15.35
C GLN A 306 13.74 -10.23 -14.23
N LYS A 307 12.88 -11.23 -14.45
CA LYS A 307 11.99 -11.72 -13.38
C LYS A 307 12.84 -12.19 -12.19
N MET A 308 12.48 -11.73 -10.99
CA MET A 308 13.14 -12.17 -9.78
C MET A 308 12.80 -13.63 -9.46
N GLY A 309 13.79 -14.39 -9.03
CA GLY A 309 13.63 -15.78 -8.63
C GLY A 309 14.78 -16.25 -7.76
N LYS A 310 14.48 -17.00 -6.69
CA LYS A 310 15.50 -17.57 -5.80
C LYS A 310 16.47 -18.47 -6.54
N SER A 311 15.96 -19.25 -7.50
CA SER A 311 16.79 -20.12 -8.36
C SER A 311 17.72 -19.35 -9.30
N LEU A 312 17.42 -18.06 -9.56
CA LEU A 312 18.25 -17.17 -10.38
C LEU A 312 19.24 -16.35 -9.54
N GLY A 313 19.14 -16.39 -8.22
CA GLY A 313 20.02 -15.64 -7.32
C GLY A 313 19.87 -14.11 -7.44
N ASN A 314 18.78 -13.62 -8.07
CA ASN A 314 18.56 -12.20 -8.35
C ASN A 314 17.44 -11.58 -7.50
N THR A 315 17.03 -12.24 -6.42
CA THR A 315 16.04 -11.70 -5.49
C THR A 315 16.59 -10.51 -4.72
N LEU A 316 15.73 -9.54 -4.43
CA LEU A 316 16.04 -8.41 -3.56
C LEU A 316 15.57 -8.75 -2.14
N ASP A 317 16.49 -8.77 -1.20
CA ASP A 317 16.16 -8.88 0.22
C ASP A 317 15.77 -7.49 0.76
N PRO A 318 14.50 -7.26 1.12
CA PRO A 318 14.05 -5.96 1.61
C PRO A 318 14.69 -5.58 2.95
N VAL A 319 15.08 -6.56 3.79
CA VAL A 319 15.75 -6.30 5.07
C VAL A 319 17.15 -5.77 4.83
N GLU A 320 17.89 -6.37 3.90
CA GLU A 320 19.24 -5.90 3.51
C GLU A 320 19.16 -4.49 2.92
N LEU A 321 18.22 -4.23 2.01
CA LEU A 321 18.03 -2.92 1.41
C LEU A 321 17.73 -1.84 2.45
N VAL A 322 16.82 -2.12 3.39
CA VAL A 322 16.48 -1.15 4.45
C VAL A 322 17.65 -0.91 5.40
N ASN A 323 18.37 -1.95 5.79
CA ASN A 323 19.55 -1.80 6.67
C ASN A 323 20.65 -0.96 6.00
N ARG A 324 20.81 -1.07 4.69
CA ARG A 324 21.84 -0.36 3.93
C ARG A 324 21.46 1.07 3.58
N TYR A 325 20.21 1.31 3.17
CA TYR A 325 19.79 2.57 2.57
C TYR A 325 18.78 3.37 3.41
N GLY A 326 18.21 2.76 4.44
CA GLY A 326 17.16 3.35 5.25
C GLY A 326 15.76 3.24 4.64
N ALA A 327 14.75 3.30 5.49
CA ALA A 327 13.35 3.11 5.09
C ALA A 327 12.88 4.15 4.06
N ASP A 328 13.13 5.44 4.30
CA ASP A 328 12.62 6.51 3.45
C ASP A 328 13.21 6.50 2.03
N ALA A 329 14.49 6.09 1.88
CA ALA A 329 15.11 5.93 0.57
C ALA A 329 14.43 4.83 -0.25
N ILE A 330 14.14 3.68 0.40
CA ILE A 330 13.45 2.55 -0.22
C ILE A 330 12.02 2.94 -0.60
N ARG A 331 11.26 3.53 0.34
CA ARG A 331 9.89 4.01 0.11
C ARG A 331 9.85 5.00 -1.05
N TYR A 332 10.75 6.00 -1.03
CA TYR A 332 10.83 7.02 -2.06
C TYR A 332 11.08 6.44 -3.44
N TYR A 333 12.10 5.60 -3.58
CA TYR A 333 12.44 5.03 -4.88
C TYR A 333 11.29 4.22 -5.47
N PHE A 334 10.75 3.26 -4.71
CA PHE A 334 9.71 2.38 -5.22
C PHE A 334 8.41 3.12 -5.56
N LEU A 335 8.03 4.11 -4.78
CA LEU A 335 6.80 4.87 -5.03
C LEU A 335 6.97 6.00 -6.05
N LYS A 336 8.18 6.55 -6.19
CA LYS A 336 8.47 7.63 -7.14
C LYS A 336 8.85 7.12 -8.51
N GLU A 337 9.67 6.09 -8.58
CA GLU A 337 10.26 5.64 -9.85
C GLU A 337 9.36 4.68 -10.62
N ILE A 338 8.62 3.85 -9.92
CA ILE A 338 7.74 2.87 -10.51
C ILE A 338 6.33 3.46 -10.63
N GLU A 339 5.81 3.52 -11.86
CA GLU A 339 4.42 3.91 -12.09
C GLU A 339 3.50 2.84 -11.50
N PHE A 340 2.83 3.17 -10.39
CA PHE A 340 2.02 2.23 -9.65
C PHE A 340 0.85 1.72 -10.51
N GLY A 341 0.72 0.40 -10.64
CA GLY A 341 -0.22 -0.25 -11.57
C GLY A 341 0.48 -0.94 -12.75
N LYS A 342 1.68 -0.50 -13.13
CA LYS A 342 2.51 -1.13 -14.16
C LYS A 342 3.58 -2.02 -13.55
N ASP A 343 4.17 -2.88 -14.38
CA ASP A 343 5.37 -3.62 -13.99
C ASP A 343 6.54 -2.65 -13.86
N GLY A 344 7.38 -2.84 -12.84
CA GLY A 344 8.51 -1.99 -12.56
C GLY A 344 9.82 -2.75 -12.52
N ASP A 345 10.92 -2.05 -12.75
CA ASP A 345 12.27 -2.61 -12.70
C ASP A 345 13.12 -1.94 -11.62
N PHE A 346 13.84 -2.72 -10.86
CA PHE A 346 14.80 -2.24 -9.89
C PHE A 346 16.22 -2.37 -10.44
N SER A 347 16.94 -1.26 -10.44
CA SER A 347 18.37 -1.21 -10.67
C SER A 347 19.02 -0.45 -9.52
N GLU A 348 20.03 -1.04 -8.88
CA GLU A 348 20.71 -0.45 -7.73
C GLU A 348 21.44 0.85 -8.10
N THR A 349 22.08 0.90 -9.27
CA THR A 349 22.72 2.13 -9.77
C THR A 349 21.70 3.25 -9.91
N ARG A 350 20.57 2.97 -10.55
CA ARG A 350 19.49 3.95 -10.73
C ARG A 350 18.88 4.36 -9.40
N PHE A 351 18.75 3.43 -8.46
CA PHE A 351 18.30 3.72 -7.10
C PHE A 351 19.20 4.78 -6.44
N VAL A 352 20.51 4.55 -6.41
CA VAL A 352 21.48 5.46 -5.78
C VAL A 352 21.46 6.83 -6.47
N ASP A 353 21.42 6.86 -7.80
CA ASP A 353 21.41 8.10 -8.57
C ASP A 353 20.17 8.94 -8.27
N ILE A 354 18.98 8.36 -8.27
CA ILE A 354 17.71 9.06 -8.04
C ILE A 354 17.63 9.58 -6.60
N VAL A 355 17.91 8.72 -5.63
CA VAL A 355 17.82 9.09 -4.22
C VAL A 355 18.82 10.19 -3.88
N ASN A 356 20.03 10.11 -4.41
CA ASN A 356 21.03 11.17 -4.26
C ASN A 356 20.61 12.48 -4.94
N ALA A 357 20.09 12.42 -6.17
CA ALA A 357 19.67 13.62 -6.89
C ALA A 357 18.53 14.33 -6.17
N ASP A 358 17.49 13.61 -5.83
CA ASP A 358 16.26 14.19 -5.29
C ASP A 358 16.39 14.49 -3.77
N LEU A 359 16.75 13.50 -2.95
CA LEU A 359 16.72 13.64 -1.49
C LEU A 359 17.96 14.32 -0.92
N ALA A 360 19.15 13.98 -1.41
CA ALA A 360 20.38 14.62 -0.91
C ALA A 360 20.61 16.00 -1.54
N ASN A 361 20.59 16.08 -2.89
CA ASN A 361 20.97 17.28 -3.59
C ASN A 361 19.82 18.29 -3.67
N ASP A 362 18.67 17.91 -4.27
CA ASP A 362 17.58 18.87 -4.50
C ASP A 362 16.95 19.34 -3.20
N LEU A 363 16.53 18.42 -2.31
CA LEU A 363 15.82 18.74 -1.08
C LEU A 363 16.75 19.02 0.10
N GLY A 364 17.69 18.11 0.38
CA GLY A 364 18.56 18.19 1.55
C GLY A 364 19.52 19.39 1.51
N ASN A 365 20.21 19.61 0.38
CA ASN A 365 21.09 20.77 0.22
C ASN A 365 20.32 22.09 0.22
N LEU A 366 19.12 22.13 -0.38
CA LEU A 366 18.26 23.32 -0.35
C LEU A 366 17.94 23.72 1.09
N LEU A 367 17.43 22.80 1.90
CA LEU A 367 17.14 23.07 3.30
C LEU A 367 18.38 23.54 4.06
N ASN A 368 19.48 22.78 4.00
CA ASN A 368 20.70 23.08 4.76
C ASN A 368 21.28 24.44 4.41
N ARG A 369 21.40 24.78 3.11
CA ARG A 369 21.91 26.12 2.70
C ARG A 369 20.98 27.25 3.10
N THR A 370 19.66 27.03 3.03
CA THR A 370 18.68 28.05 3.42
C THR A 370 18.73 28.30 4.92
N LEU A 371 18.74 27.25 5.76
CA LEU A 371 18.86 27.38 7.20
C LEU A 371 20.16 28.10 7.64
N LYS A 372 21.29 27.79 7.00
CA LYS A 372 22.56 28.48 7.28
C LYS A 372 22.51 29.97 6.92
N MET A 373 21.81 30.35 5.85
CA MET A 373 21.60 31.75 5.51
C MET A 373 20.69 32.46 6.51
N VAL A 374 19.61 31.77 6.96
CA VAL A 374 18.72 32.30 7.99
C VAL A 374 19.45 32.46 9.33
N GLN A 375 20.28 31.51 9.73
CA GLN A 375 21.15 31.66 10.91
C GLN A 375 22.01 32.93 10.82
N LYS A 376 22.62 33.15 9.65
CA LYS A 376 23.55 34.27 9.45
C LYS A 376 22.86 35.61 9.29
N TYR A 377 21.71 35.67 8.62
CA TYR A 377 21.10 36.94 8.21
C TYR A 377 19.86 37.31 9.04
N CYS A 378 19.21 36.32 9.68
CA CYS A 378 17.97 36.48 10.44
C CYS A 378 18.04 35.87 11.86
N ASN A 379 19.24 35.73 12.44
CA ASN A 379 19.48 35.28 13.81
C ASN A 379 18.83 33.92 14.14
N ALA A 380 18.79 32.98 13.19
CA ALA A 380 18.13 31.69 13.30
C ALA A 380 16.61 31.76 13.56
N LEU A 381 15.98 32.88 13.26
CA LEU A 381 14.53 33.04 13.30
C LEU A 381 13.96 33.00 11.88
N VAL A 382 12.78 32.43 11.70
CA VAL A 382 12.04 32.62 10.45
C VAL A 382 11.91 34.12 10.17
N PRO A 383 12.19 34.59 8.95
CA PRO A 383 12.08 36.01 8.62
C PRO A 383 10.75 36.62 9.04
N ASN A 384 10.76 37.91 9.39
CA ASN A 384 9.54 38.63 9.81
C ASN A 384 8.65 38.98 8.60
N VAL A 385 8.21 37.95 7.90
CA VAL A 385 7.36 38.01 6.71
C VAL A 385 6.24 37.02 6.90
N ASN A 386 5.00 37.41 6.56
CA ASN A 386 3.88 36.49 6.52
C ASN A 386 3.63 36.03 5.09
N GLY A 387 2.99 34.88 4.93
CA GLY A 387 2.68 34.34 3.59
C GLY A 387 1.78 35.26 2.75
N GLU A 388 0.98 36.10 3.41
CA GLU A 388 0.12 37.09 2.76
C GLU A 388 0.94 38.27 2.18
N ASP A 389 2.07 38.61 2.78
CA ASP A 389 2.97 39.70 2.33
C ASP A 389 3.70 39.34 1.02
N ILE A 390 3.75 38.04 0.68
CA ILE A 390 4.32 37.59 -0.60
C ILE A 390 3.26 37.75 -1.70
N PRO A 391 3.54 38.47 -2.81
CA PRO A 391 2.60 38.67 -3.90
C PRO A 391 2.07 37.34 -4.48
N ALA A 392 0.82 37.32 -4.95
CA ALA A 392 0.20 36.09 -5.50
C ALA A 392 0.91 35.58 -6.77
N ASP A 393 1.49 36.50 -7.55
CA ASP A 393 2.26 36.21 -8.77
C ASP A 393 3.74 35.86 -8.50
N HIS A 394 4.15 35.82 -7.21
CA HIS A 394 5.48 35.33 -6.84
C HIS A 394 5.67 33.88 -7.28
N PRO A 395 6.77 33.55 -8.01
CA PRO A 395 6.90 32.29 -8.72
C PRO A 395 6.76 31.05 -7.82
N LEU A 396 7.29 31.07 -6.60
CA LEU A 396 7.17 29.95 -5.66
C LEU A 396 5.76 29.86 -5.04
N LYS A 397 5.15 31.02 -4.73
CA LYS A 397 3.79 31.06 -4.19
C LYS A 397 2.77 30.57 -5.21
N ALA A 398 2.88 30.97 -6.47
CA ALA A 398 2.00 30.54 -7.54
C ALA A 398 2.00 29.01 -7.70
N ILE A 399 3.18 28.37 -7.67
CA ILE A 399 3.30 26.90 -7.69
C ILE A 399 2.70 26.30 -6.40
N GLY A 400 3.05 26.87 -5.24
CA GLY A 400 2.65 26.35 -3.93
C GLY A 400 1.14 26.37 -3.69
N LEU A 401 0.42 27.37 -4.21
CA LEU A 401 -1.04 27.49 -4.07
C LEU A 401 -1.81 26.37 -4.78
N GLU A 402 -1.29 25.84 -5.89
CA GLU A 402 -1.92 24.75 -6.65
C GLU A 402 -1.40 23.36 -6.26
N LEU A 403 -0.27 23.31 -5.54
CA LEU A 403 0.47 22.06 -5.30
C LEU A 403 -0.35 21.04 -4.50
N SER A 404 -1.07 21.50 -3.49
CA SER A 404 -1.88 20.61 -2.64
C SER A 404 -2.98 19.90 -3.40
N ASP A 405 -3.68 20.63 -4.26
CA ASP A 405 -4.77 20.07 -5.06
C ASP A 405 -4.21 19.06 -6.08
N ARG A 406 -3.14 19.42 -6.79
CA ARG A 406 -2.48 18.51 -7.75
C ARG A 406 -1.97 17.25 -7.08
N THR A 407 -1.35 17.40 -5.92
CA THR A 407 -0.82 16.28 -5.16
C THR A 407 -1.94 15.39 -4.60
N SER A 408 -3.05 15.98 -4.13
CA SER A 408 -4.21 15.24 -3.67
C SER A 408 -4.81 14.38 -4.77
N VAL A 409 -5.02 14.94 -5.95
CA VAL A 409 -5.52 14.19 -7.12
C VAL A 409 -4.60 13.02 -7.44
N ALA A 410 -3.28 13.22 -7.40
CA ALA A 410 -2.31 12.16 -7.66
C ALA A 410 -2.35 11.05 -6.59
N TYR A 411 -2.44 11.38 -5.30
CA TYR A 411 -2.56 10.39 -4.23
C TYR A 411 -3.88 9.61 -4.31
N GLU A 412 -5.00 10.28 -4.57
CA GLU A 412 -6.31 9.64 -4.76
C GLU A 412 -6.33 8.66 -5.93
N ALA A 413 -5.59 8.99 -6.99
CA ALA A 413 -5.41 8.12 -8.15
C ALA A 413 -4.34 7.03 -7.96
N LEU A 414 -3.70 6.93 -6.79
CA LEU A 414 -2.55 6.06 -6.51
C LEU A 414 -1.35 6.31 -7.46
N ALA A 415 -1.26 7.50 -8.02
CA ALA A 415 -0.19 7.96 -8.91
C ALA A 415 0.96 8.59 -8.11
N PHE A 416 1.62 7.78 -7.25
CA PHE A 416 2.66 8.26 -6.34
C PHE A 416 3.84 8.93 -7.05
N SER A 417 4.24 8.42 -8.21
CA SER A 417 5.29 9.00 -9.06
C SER A 417 4.93 10.41 -9.52
N GLU A 418 3.64 10.63 -9.83
CA GLU A 418 3.10 11.95 -10.19
C GLU A 418 3.12 12.89 -8.98
N ALA A 419 2.63 12.43 -7.82
CA ALA A 419 2.67 13.21 -6.59
C ALA A 419 4.09 13.70 -6.27
N CYS A 420 5.08 12.81 -6.34
CA CYS A 420 6.48 13.17 -6.16
C CYS A 420 6.96 14.20 -7.20
N ARG A 421 6.61 14.01 -8.47
CA ARG A 421 7.01 14.92 -9.57
C ARG A 421 6.47 16.34 -9.34
N GLU A 422 5.20 16.47 -8.99
CA GLU A 422 4.58 17.76 -8.69
C GLU A 422 5.28 18.46 -7.53
N ILE A 423 5.55 17.75 -6.44
CA ILE A 423 6.24 18.32 -5.27
C ILE A 423 7.66 18.75 -5.62
N PHE A 424 8.42 17.93 -6.36
CA PHE A 424 9.77 18.27 -6.77
C PHE A 424 9.83 19.39 -7.81
N THR A 425 8.73 19.73 -8.48
CA THR A 425 8.64 20.95 -9.29
C THR A 425 8.84 22.21 -8.43
N LEU A 426 8.21 22.26 -7.24
CA LEU A 426 8.41 23.37 -6.29
C LEU A 426 9.83 23.35 -5.72
N VAL A 427 10.37 22.20 -5.31
CA VAL A 427 11.73 22.06 -4.76
C VAL A 427 12.77 22.57 -5.76
N ARG A 428 12.67 22.16 -7.04
CA ARG A 428 13.60 22.63 -8.10
C ARG A 428 13.42 24.11 -8.43
N ALA A 429 12.19 24.61 -8.40
CA ALA A 429 11.93 26.04 -8.53
C ALA A 429 12.60 26.83 -7.41
N CYS A 430 12.60 26.34 -6.16
CA CYS A 430 13.32 26.97 -5.04
C CYS A 430 14.84 27.00 -5.26
N ASN A 431 15.42 25.90 -5.74
CA ASN A 431 16.86 25.85 -6.04
C ASN A 431 17.24 26.91 -7.08
N LYS A 432 16.48 27.00 -8.16
CA LYS A 432 16.68 28.03 -9.20
C LYS A 432 16.48 29.45 -8.65
N PHE A 433 15.39 29.66 -7.93
CA PHE A 433 15.01 30.97 -7.38
C PHE A 433 16.08 31.54 -6.42
N ILE A 434 16.62 30.71 -5.52
CA ILE A 434 17.64 31.16 -4.57
C ILE A 434 18.96 31.55 -5.27
N ASP A 435 19.31 30.87 -6.35
CA ASP A 435 20.49 31.16 -7.15
C ASP A 435 20.30 32.47 -7.96
N GLU A 436 19.11 32.71 -8.53
CA GLU A 436 18.76 33.90 -9.29
C GLU A 436 18.67 35.15 -8.39
N GLN A 437 18.04 35.02 -7.21
CA GLN A 437 17.86 36.14 -6.28
C GLN A 437 19.14 36.47 -5.49
N ALA A 438 20.05 35.49 -5.39
CA ALA A 438 21.36 35.65 -4.75
C ALA A 438 21.30 36.42 -3.39
N PRO A 439 20.58 35.89 -2.36
CA PRO A 439 20.35 36.60 -1.09
C PRO A 439 21.66 37.02 -0.39
N TRP A 440 22.76 36.34 -0.63
CA TRP A 440 24.10 36.76 -0.17
C TRP A 440 24.57 38.07 -0.79
N SER A 441 24.17 38.38 -2.02
CA SER A 441 24.47 39.64 -2.70
C SER A 441 23.56 40.77 -2.21
N LEU A 442 22.26 40.48 -2.03
CA LEU A 442 21.29 41.42 -1.44
C LEU A 442 21.70 41.85 -0.02
N TYR A 443 22.18 40.91 0.79
CA TYR A 443 22.66 41.19 2.13
C TYR A 443 23.87 42.12 2.13
N LYS A 444 24.84 41.92 1.23
CA LYS A 444 26.00 42.81 1.07
C LYS A 444 25.62 44.21 0.63
N GLN A 445 24.51 44.37 -0.09
CA GLN A 445 23.96 45.66 -0.53
C GLN A 445 23.12 46.34 0.57
N GLY A 446 22.95 45.71 1.74
CA GLY A 446 22.16 46.25 2.83
C GLY A 446 20.62 46.09 2.63
N ASN A 447 20.19 45.31 1.65
CA ASN A 447 18.77 45.12 1.35
C ASN A 447 18.21 43.94 2.17
N SER A 448 18.11 44.14 3.49
CA SER A 448 17.63 43.08 4.43
C SER A 448 16.20 42.65 4.15
N ALA A 449 15.30 43.56 3.77
CA ALA A 449 13.91 43.24 3.47
C ALA A 449 13.76 42.24 2.29
N ALA A 450 14.53 42.45 1.22
CA ALA A 450 14.55 41.50 0.10
C ALA A 450 15.14 40.14 0.49
N VAL A 451 16.19 40.13 1.33
CA VAL A 451 16.76 38.87 1.88
C VAL A 451 15.70 38.10 2.66
N GLU A 452 14.95 38.77 3.54
CA GLU A 452 13.91 38.18 4.35
C GLU A 452 12.79 37.57 3.49
N GLN A 453 12.33 38.28 2.46
CA GLN A 453 11.30 37.76 1.54
C GLN A 453 11.78 36.53 0.78
N VAL A 454 13.00 36.54 0.24
CA VAL A 454 13.58 35.39 -0.47
C VAL A 454 13.68 34.18 0.45
N LEU A 455 14.24 34.33 1.64
CA LEU A 455 14.44 33.23 2.58
C LEU A 455 13.13 32.69 3.12
N TYR A 456 12.13 33.53 3.42
CA TYR A 456 10.81 33.11 3.82
C TYR A 456 10.13 32.26 2.73
N ALA A 457 10.11 32.77 1.49
CA ALA A 457 9.47 32.04 0.38
C ALA A 457 10.09 30.67 0.14
N VAL A 458 11.40 30.51 0.29
CA VAL A 458 12.09 29.21 0.17
C VAL A 458 11.79 28.31 1.36
N LEU A 459 11.85 28.81 2.61
CA LEU A 459 11.52 28.02 3.80
C LEU A 459 10.08 27.49 3.76
N GLU A 460 9.13 28.35 3.38
CA GLU A 460 7.72 27.97 3.25
C GLU A 460 7.52 26.91 2.17
N SER A 461 8.20 27.03 1.04
CA SER A 461 8.17 26.01 -0.03
C SER A 461 8.72 24.68 0.43
N VAL A 462 9.80 24.66 1.21
CA VAL A 462 10.39 23.45 1.79
C VAL A 462 9.43 22.83 2.83
N ARG A 463 8.79 23.66 3.68
CA ARG A 463 7.80 23.22 4.65
C ARG A 463 6.63 22.50 3.95
N LEU A 464 6.04 23.14 2.93
CA LEU A 464 4.93 22.59 2.17
C LEU A 464 5.33 21.30 1.46
N SER A 465 6.49 21.28 0.81
CA SER A 465 7.02 20.09 0.13
C SER A 465 7.20 18.92 1.10
N ALA A 466 7.78 19.17 2.28
CA ALA A 466 7.98 18.15 3.31
C ALA A 466 6.64 17.61 3.84
N TYR A 467 5.62 18.46 4.01
CA TYR A 467 4.30 18.03 4.43
C TYR A 467 3.67 17.07 3.41
N LEU A 468 3.69 17.46 2.13
CA LEU A 468 3.07 16.68 1.06
C LEU A 468 3.86 15.39 0.73
N LEU A 469 5.17 15.35 1.02
CA LEU A 469 6.00 14.13 0.91
C LEU A 469 5.88 13.21 2.12
N SER A 470 5.32 13.67 3.24
CA SER A 470 5.31 12.89 4.49
C SER A 470 4.62 11.52 4.40
N PRO A 471 3.63 11.27 3.54
CA PRO A 471 3.11 9.92 3.32
C PRO A 471 4.15 8.94 2.76
N ILE A 472 5.12 9.44 1.99
CA ILE A 472 6.15 8.63 1.32
C ILE A 472 7.44 8.56 2.14
N ILE A 473 7.94 9.69 2.63
CA ILE A 473 9.22 9.81 3.38
C ILE A 473 9.00 10.42 4.78
N PRO A 474 8.30 9.73 5.68
CA PRO A 474 7.87 10.30 6.96
C PRO A 474 9.02 10.71 7.89
N ASN A 475 10.17 9.99 7.88
CA ASN A 475 11.31 10.33 8.73
C ASN A 475 11.98 11.63 8.26
N ILE A 476 12.26 11.75 6.96
CA ILE A 476 12.86 12.94 6.36
C ILE A 476 11.94 14.14 6.56
N SER A 477 10.64 13.98 6.35
CA SER A 477 9.65 15.05 6.57
C SER A 477 9.60 15.48 8.04
N THR A 478 9.70 14.55 8.98
CA THR A 478 9.80 14.84 10.42
C THR A 478 11.05 15.64 10.72
N ASP A 479 12.19 15.22 10.19
CA ASP A 479 13.47 15.93 10.37
C ASP A 479 13.43 17.36 9.81
N ILE A 480 12.83 17.57 8.64
CA ILE A 480 12.64 18.89 8.04
C ILE A 480 11.78 19.76 8.97
N TYR A 481 10.63 19.24 9.43
CA TYR A 481 9.73 19.98 10.31
C TYR A 481 10.40 20.37 11.63
N GLN A 482 11.17 19.48 12.23
CA GLN A 482 11.93 19.78 13.46
C GLN A 482 12.97 20.89 13.23
N GLN A 483 13.67 20.87 12.08
CA GLN A 483 14.62 21.94 11.74
C GLN A 483 13.93 23.27 11.42
N LEU A 484 12.66 23.22 10.98
CA LEU A 484 11.82 24.41 10.81
C LEU A 484 11.19 24.91 12.14
N GLY A 485 11.44 24.23 13.27
CA GLY A 485 10.97 24.64 14.60
C GLY A 485 9.62 24.08 14.99
N PHE A 486 9.09 23.09 14.26
CA PHE A 486 7.86 22.39 14.64
C PHE A 486 8.17 21.14 15.47
N SER A 487 7.32 20.85 16.47
CA SER A 487 7.37 19.61 17.24
C SER A 487 6.53 18.48 16.64
N LEU A 488 6.43 18.45 15.31
CA LEU A 488 5.60 17.49 14.59
C LEU A 488 6.41 16.23 14.24
N ASN A 489 5.80 15.05 14.46
CA ASN A 489 6.41 13.77 14.11
C ASN A 489 5.45 12.97 13.21
N PHE A 490 5.73 12.89 11.92
CA PHE A 490 4.92 12.16 10.94
C PHE A 490 4.92 10.63 11.14
N ASN A 491 5.68 10.12 12.11
CA ASN A 491 5.65 8.72 12.51
C ASN A 491 4.61 8.41 13.61
N GLU A 492 3.89 9.40 14.10
CA GLU A 492 2.81 9.22 15.06
C GLU A 492 1.47 9.09 14.34
N LYS A 493 0.71 8.04 14.64
CA LYS A 493 -0.65 7.84 14.07
C LYS A 493 -1.63 8.93 14.50
N THR A 494 -1.37 9.55 15.65
CA THR A 494 -2.23 10.55 16.30
C THR A 494 -1.90 11.99 15.93
N LEU A 495 -1.28 12.22 14.76
CA LEU A 495 -1.02 13.56 14.22
C LEU A 495 -2.26 14.46 14.19
N ILE A 496 -3.44 13.87 14.20
CA ILE A 496 -4.73 14.55 14.17
C ILE A 496 -5.18 14.89 15.59
N ASN A 497 -4.37 15.65 16.32
CA ASN A 497 -4.82 16.41 17.46
C ASN A 497 -4.99 17.87 17.05
N ASN A 498 -6.15 18.19 16.49
CA ASN A 498 -6.76 19.53 16.35
C ASN A 498 -5.91 20.71 15.78
N SER A 499 -4.60 20.58 15.65
CA SER A 499 -3.70 21.65 15.18
C SER A 499 -2.99 21.38 13.86
N VAL A 500 -2.94 20.12 13.39
CA VAL A 500 -2.27 19.72 12.14
C VAL A 500 -3.28 19.01 11.26
N THR A 501 -4.07 19.79 10.54
CA THR A 501 -4.97 19.27 9.50
C THR A 501 -4.37 19.51 8.12
N TYR A 502 -4.87 18.78 7.13
CA TYR A 502 -4.49 19.03 5.74
C TYR A 502 -4.73 20.49 5.35
N ASP A 503 -5.87 21.06 5.74
CA ASP A 503 -6.24 22.44 5.44
C ASP A 503 -5.26 23.46 6.05
N THR A 504 -4.66 23.17 7.21
CA THR A 504 -3.73 24.10 7.87
C THR A 504 -2.29 23.95 7.40
N HIS A 505 -1.84 22.76 7.01
CA HIS A 505 -0.44 22.51 6.66
C HIS A 505 -0.16 22.30 5.17
N ALA A 506 -1.16 21.90 4.39
CA ALA A 506 -1.06 21.78 2.93
C ALA A 506 -1.27 23.13 2.22
N THR A 507 -1.54 24.20 2.95
CA THR A 507 -1.73 25.55 2.42
C THR A 507 -0.41 26.31 2.43
N TRP A 508 -0.14 27.09 1.36
CA TRP A 508 1.00 28.02 1.31
C TRP A 508 0.82 29.17 2.30
N GLY A 509 1.91 29.59 2.93
CA GLY A 509 1.96 30.80 3.76
C GLY A 509 1.68 30.54 5.25
N THR A 510 1.78 29.31 5.71
CA THR A 510 1.48 28.93 7.09
C THR A 510 2.73 28.80 7.98
N LEU A 511 3.95 28.99 7.46
CA LEU A 511 5.16 29.07 8.28
C LEU A 511 5.11 30.32 9.17
N PRO A 512 5.11 30.18 10.51
CA PRO A 512 4.98 31.33 11.41
C PRO A 512 6.22 32.23 11.33
N ALA A 513 6.02 33.52 11.14
CA ALA A 513 7.07 34.53 11.24
C ALA A 513 7.72 34.52 12.62
N GLN A 514 9.02 34.78 12.72
CA GLN A 514 9.80 34.83 13.95
C GLN A 514 9.87 33.53 14.77
N GLN A 515 9.43 32.38 14.17
CA GLN A 515 9.60 31.08 14.79
C GLN A 515 11.08 30.72 14.90
N GLN A 516 11.50 30.19 16.04
CA GLN A 516 12.87 29.71 16.25
C GLN A 516 13.13 28.47 15.40
N LEU A 517 14.15 28.52 14.57
CA LEU A 517 14.59 27.35 13.79
C LEU A 517 15.49 26.43 14.62
N GLY A 518 15.44 25.15 14.31
CA GLY A 518 16.35 24.15 14.85
C GLY A 518 17.76 24.23 14.22
N GLU A 519 18.68 23.44 14.78
CA GLU A 519 20.05 23.36 14.25
C GLU A 519 20.08 22.67 12.88
N PRO A 520 20.73 23.26 11.86
CA PRO A 520 20.87 22.66 10.54
C PRO A 520 21.66 21.36 10.59
N ARG A 521 21.07 20.30 10.10
CA ARG A 521 21.72 19.00 9.92
C ARG A 521 21.27 18.36 8.60
N PRO A 522 22.10 17.50 7.99
CA PRO A 522 21.67 16.77 6.81
C PRO A 522 20.44 15.90 7.10
N VAL A 523 19.36 16.04 6.35
CA VAL A 523 18.16 15.18 6.46
C VAL A 523 18.31 13.87 5.70
N PHE A 524 19.26 13.83 4.78
CA PHE A 524 19.65 12.64 4.04
C PHE A 524 21.14 12.67 3.73
N VAL A 525 21.83 11.56 4.01
CA VAL A 525 23.26 11.41 3.71
C VAL A 525 23.41 10.78 2.33
N ARG A 526 24.25 11.38 1.49
CA ARG A 526 24.51 10.88 0.14
C ARG A 526 25.00 9.44 0.18
N LEU A 527 24.39 8.59 -0.64
CA LEU A 527 24.76 7.18 -0.78
C LEU A 527 25.98 7.06 -1.72
N GLU A 528 26.88 6.15 -1.39
CA GLU A 528 27.99 5.77 -2.28
C GLU A 528 27.50 4.67 -3.24
N GLN A 529 27.97 4.71 -4.48
CA GLN A 529 27.79 3.59 -5.41
C GLN A 529 28.65 2.42 -4.94
N ALA A 530 28.09 1.21 -4.96
CA ALA A 530 28.77 0.00 -4.55
C ALA A 530 29.83 -0.45 -5.55
#